data_e8d8bae684d2519e4ae7a006a0e2ea22
#
_entry.id   e8d8bae684d2519e4ae7a006a0e2ea22
#
_cell.length_a   1.000
_cell.length_b   1.000
_cell.length_c   1.000
_cell.angle_alpha   90.00
_cell.angle_beta   90.00
_cell.angle_gamma   90.00
#
_symmetry.space_group_name_H-M   'P 1'
#
loop_
_entity.id
_entity.type
_entity.pdbx_description
1 polymer ?
#
loop_
_entity_poly.entity_id
_entity_poly.type
_entity_poly.pdbx_seq_one_letter_code
_entity_poly.pdbx_strand_id
1 'polypeptide(L)'
;MLQDHGVTHYEEPCPYWHPDDTLQVTNALAINVTGGEQDCDMRVWKDMIDRRIVNIVQPDVMYMGGVTPWLQVADMADKAGLICTPHAANLSLVTICTMHVLQAIPNAGPYLELSIEGTDYYPWQDGLFLGDPFKVTDGHVTISDAPGWGVEVNPDWLATADYAVSAVGG
;
A
#
# COMPACT_ATOMS: atom_id res chain seq x y z
N MET A 1 15.22 21.83 -5.64
CA MET A 1 15.70 20.78 -6.58
C MET A 1 14.59 19.79 -6.91
N LEU A 2 14.07 18.93 -6.01
CA LEU A 2 12.97 17.99 -6.36
C LEU A 2 11.72 18.70 -6.86
N GLN A 3 11.31 19.78 -6.19
CA GLN A 3 10.16 20.61 -6.57
C GLN A 3 10.29 21.20 -7.98
N ASP A 4 11.50 21.58 -8.38
CA ASP A 4 11.77 22.22 -9.68
C ASP A 4 11.64 21.21 -10.85
N HIS A 5 11.57 19.92 -10.53
CA HIS A 5 11.40 18.82 -11.48
C HIS A 5 9.99 18.19 -11.46
N GLY A 6 9.02 18.83 -10.81
CA GLY A 6 7.64 18.35 -10.77
C GLY A 6 7.42 17.13 -9.87
N VAL A 7 8.37 16.80 -8.99
CA VAL A 7 8.19 15.75 -7.99
C VAL A 7 7.13 16.19 -6.98
N THR A 8 6.12 15.39 -6.76
CA THR A 8 4.97 15.69 -5.90
C THR A 8 4.96 14.89 -4.60
N HIS A 9 5.70 13.77 -4.55
CA HIS A 9 5.76 12.85 -3.43
C HIS A 9 7.22 12.55 -3.12
N TYR A 10 7.57 12.54 -1.84
CA TYR A 10 8.88 12.15 -1.35
C TYR A 10 8.68 11.13 -0.23
N GLU A 11 8.89 9.88 -0.57
CA GLU A 11 8.66 8.76 0.32
C GLU A 11 9.86 8.53 1.23
N GLU A 12 9.58 8.28 2.50
CA GLU A 12 10.52 7.90 3.57
C GLU A 12 11.88 8.61 3.51
N PRO A 13 11.91 9.96 3.59
CA PRO A 13 13.16 10.71 3.48
C PRO A 13 14.16 10.43 4.61
N CYS A 14 13.68 9.87 5.71
CA CYS A 14 14.45 9.51 6.90
C CYS A 14 14.11 8.07 7.32
N PRO A 15 14.99 7.39 8.11
CA PRO A 15 14.65 6.09 8.68
C PRO A 15 13.33 6.15 9.46
N TYR A 16 12.42 5.18 9.24
CA TYR A 16 11.06 5.20 9.81
C TYR A 16 11.04 5.29 11.34
N TRP A 17 12.09 4.79 12.04
CA TRP A 17 12.24 4.88 13.49
C TRP A 17 12.75 6.25 13.98
N HIS A 18 12.91 7.24 13.10
CA HIS A 18 13.27 8.61 13.40
C HIS A 18 12.15 9.59 13.00
N PRO A 19 10.95 9.53 13.62
CA PRO A 19 9.80 10.31 13.21
C PRO A 19 10.01 11.83 13.33
N ASP A 20 10.84 12.27 14.28
CA ASP A 20 11.15 13.70 14.45
C ASP A 20 12.02 14.25 13.29
N ASP A 21 12.88 13.44 12.71
CA ASP A 21 13.65 13.82 11.53
C ASP A 21 12.74 13.91 10.29
N THR A 22 11.85 12.95 10.12
CA THR A 22 10.83 12.99 9.05
C THR A 22 9.95 14.24 9.21
N LEU A 23 9.51 14.58 10.42
CA LEU A 23 8.73 15.80 10.67
C LEU A 23 9.48 17.06 10.29
N GLN A 24 10.79 17.14 10.56
CA GLN A 24 11.62 18.27 10.14
C GLN A 24 11.64 18.40 8.61
N VAL A 25 11.80 17.29 7.88
CA VAL A 25 11.77 17.28 6.42
C VAL A 25 10.39 17.71 5.90
N THR A 26 9.32 17.17 6.47
CA THR A 26 7.93 17.52 6.12
C THR A 26 7.68 19.02 6.27
N ASN A 27 8.16 19.63 7.35
CA ASN A 27 8.00 21.07 7.59
C ASN A 27 8.87 21.94 6.69
N ALA A 28 9.96 21.40 6.15
CA ALA A 28 10.92 22.13 5.32
C ALA A 28 10.57 22.10 3.81
N LEU A 29 9.73 21.15 3.39
CA LEU A 29 9.43 20.95 1.97
C LEU A 29 8.02 21.47 1.61
N ALA A 30 7.85 21.90 0.36
CA ALA A 30 6.54 22.22 -0.21
C ALA A 30 5.93 21.03 -1.00
N ILE A 31 6.67 19.93 -1.17
CA ILE A 31 6.16 18.67 -1.72
C ILE A 31 5.69 17.76 -0.59
N ASN A 32 4.77 16.84 -0.89
CA ASN A 32 4.27 15.92 0.11
C ASN A 32 5.36 14.92 0.53
N VAL A 33 5.55 14.79 1.84
CA VAL A 33 6.29 13.67 2.42
C VAL A 33 5.30 12.55 2.70
N THR A 34 5.67 11.33 2.33
CA THR A 34 4.84 10.13 2.46
C THR A 34 5.58 9.07 3.27
N GLY A 35 4.85 8.16 3.90
CA GLY A 35 5.46 7.06 4.64
C GLY A 35 4.52 6.37 5.62
N GLY A 36 5.10 5.42 6.39
CA GLY A 36 4.41 4.65 7.41
C GLY A 36 4.17 3.19 7.06
N GLU A 37 4.66 2.69 5.93
CA GLU A 37 4.46 1.30 5.52
C GLU A 37 4.99 0.28 6.54
N GLN A 38 6.05 0.64 7.28
CA GLN A 38 6.67 -0.21 8.28
C GLN A 38 5.90 -0.31 9.60
N ASP A 39 4.94 0.59 9.82
CA ASP A 39 4.24 0.73 11.10
C ASP A 39 2.99 -0.15 11.17
N CYS A 40 2.87 -0.92 12.25
CA CYS A 40 1.71 -1.78 12.53
C CYS A 40 1.02 -1.44 13.87
N ASP A 41 1.58 -0.55 14.68
CA ASP A 41 1.00 -0.14 15.98
C ASP A 41 0.10 1.09 15.79
N MET A 42 -1.18 0.96 16.16
CA MET A 42 -2.18 2.02 16.07
C MET A 42 -1.80 3.28 16.88
N ARG A 43 -0.95 3.16 17.91
CA ARG A 43 -0.47 4.31 18.68
C ARG A 43 0.56 5.11 17.88
N VAL A 44 1.41 4.42 17.12
CA VAL A 44 2.37 5.06 16.21
C VAL A 44 1.62 5.78 15.10
N TRP A 45 0.62 5.14 14.51
CA TRP A 45 -0.25 5.76 13.51
C TRP A 45 -0.96 7.00 14.04
N LYS A 46 -1.48 6.91 15.26
CA LYS A 46 -2.11 8.07 15.91
C LYS A 46 -1.13 9.22 16.09
N ASP A 47 0.08 8.97 16.60
CA ASP A 47 1.11 9.99 16.78
C ASP A 47 1.53 10.61 15.43
N MET A 48 1.74 9.77 14.43
CA MET A 48 2.12 10.19 13.07
C MET A 48 1.08 11.14 12.46
N ILE A 49 -0.21 10.82 12.61
CA ILE A 49 -1.33 11.59 12.08
C ILE A 49 -1.53 12.87 12.90
N ASP A 50 -1.58 12.79 14.22
CA ASP A 50 -1.79 13.94 15.11
C ASP A 50 -0.72 15.01 14.95
N ARG A 51 0.54 14.59 14.81
CA ARG A 51 1.69 15.48 14.65
C ARG A 51 1.96 15.88 13.19
N ARG A 52 1.25 15.28 12.25
CA ARG A 52 1.47 15.48 10.80
C ARG A 52 2.92 15.18 10.41
N ILE A 53 3.46 14.06 10.86
CA ILE A 53 4.82 13.62 10.55
C ILE A 53 4.98 13.42 9.04
N VAL A 54 3.91 12.94 8.38
CA VAL A 54 3.81 12.85 6.92
C VAL A 54 2.57 13.61 6.42
N ASN A 55 2.56 13.96 5.15
CA ASN A 55 1.41 14.59 4.48
C ASN A 55 0.45 13.53 3.89
N ILE A 56 0.99 12.37 3.52
CA ILE A 56 0.26 11.24 2.96
C ILE A 56 0.64 9.98 3.73
N VAL A 57 -0.34 9.28 4.26
CA VAL A 57 -0.12 8.03 4.99
C VAL A 57 -0.10 6.84 4.03
N GLN A 58 0.82 5.89 4.26
CA GLN A 58 1.05 4.74 3.39
C GLN A 58 0.95 3.39 4.15
N PRO A 59 -0.18 3.08 4.80
CA PRO A 59 -0.31 1.81 5.50
C PRO A 59 -0.27 0.62 4.51
N ASP A 60 0.47 -0.43 4.87
CA ASP A 60 0.47 -1.70 4.15
C ASP A 60 -0.56 -2.66 4.76
N VAL A 61 -1.39 -3.28 3.93
CA VAL A 61 -2.45 -4.20 4.38
C VAL A 61 -1.90 -5.43 5.12
N MET A 62 -0.74 -5.94 4.69
CA MET A 62 -0.12 -7.11 5.33
C MET A 62 0.54 -6.76 6.65
N TYR A 63 1.31 -5.67 6.68
CA TYR A 63 2.01 -5.24 7.90
C TYR A 63 1.02 -4.79 8.98
N MET A 64 -0.08 -4.19 8.59
CA MET A 64 -1.19 -3.85 9.50
C MET A 64 -1.94 -5.07 10.06
N GLY A 65 -1.73 -6.27 9.49
CA GLY A 65 -2.44 -7.49 9.88
C GLY A 65 -3.84 -7.61 9.28
N GLY A 66 -4.10 -6.96 8.16
CA GLY A 66 -5.32 -7.08 7.36
C GLY A 66 -6.12 -5.79 7.16
N VAL A 67 -7.25 -5.93 6.49
CA VAL A 67 -8.10 -4.81 6.06
C VAL A 67 -8.67 -4.01 7.24
N THR A 68 -9.07 -4.65 8.32
CA THR A 68 -9.75 -3.98 9.44
C THR A 68 -8.88 -2.91 10.11
N PRO A 69 -7.66 -3.21 10.61
CA PRO A 69 -6.80 -2.18 11.16
C PRO A 69 -6.33 -1.17 10.11
N TRP A 70 -6.15 -1.60 8.87
CA TRP A 70 -5.82 -0.70 7.76
C TRP A 70 -6.90 0.38 7.56
N LEU A 71 -8.19 -0.01 7.52
CA LEU A 71 -9.32 0.92 7.42
C LEU A 71 -9.40 1.88 8.61
N GLN A 72 -8.97 1.47 9.80
CA GLN A 72 -8.91 2.35 10.97
C GLN A 72 -7.86 3.46 10.77
N VAL A 73 -6.71 3.14 10.17
CA VAL A 73 -5.70 4.15 9.82
C VAL A 73 -6.23 5.12 8.77
N ALA A 74 -6.86 4.62 7.70
CA ALA A 74 -7.45 5.44 6.66
C ALA A 74 -8.54 6.40 7.23
N ASP A 75 -9.40 5.91 8.11
CA ASP A 75 -10.44 6.72 8.80
C ASP A 75 -9.83 7.79 9.73
N MET A 76 -8.77 7.45 10.47
CA MET A 76 -8.05 8.45 11.28
C MET A 76 -7.41 9.53 10.41
N ALA A 77 -6.81 9.14 9.29
CA ALA A 77 -6.20 10.06 8.33
C ALA A 77 -7.26 10.97 7.69
N ASP A 78 -8.40 10.42 7.27
CA ASP A 78 -9.52 11.19 6.72
C ASP A 78 -10.03 12.25 7.71
N LYS A 79 -10.29 11.87 8.95
CA LYS A 79 -10.70 12.79 10.02
C LYS A 79 -9.69 13.90 10.29
N ALA A 80 -8.42 13.65 10.05
CA ALA A 80 -7.34 14.63 10.14
C ALA A 80 -7.14 15.43 8.84
N GLY A 81 -7.86 15.13 7.77
CA GLY A 81 -7.71 15.73 6.45
C GLY A 81 -6.41 15.35 5.75
N LEU A 82 -5.90 14.13 6.01
CA LEU A 82 -4.74 13.57 5.33
C LEU A 82 -5.18 12.59 4.22
N ILE A 83 -4.39 12.55 3.15
CA ILE A 83 -4.54 11.58 2.07
C ILE A 83 -3.96 10.23 2.49
N CYS A 84 -4.56 9.15 2.01
CA CYS A 84 -4.06 7.79 2.15
C CYS A 84 -3.72 7.23 0.76
N THR A 85 -2.45 6.89 0.55
CA THR A 85 -1.95 6.20 -0.63
C THR A 85 -1.17 4.98 -0.15
N PRO A 86 -1.81 3.80 -0.08
CA PRO A 86 -1.22 2.64 0.57
C PRO A 86 0.04 2.12 -0.14
N HIS A 87 0.95 1.55 0.64
CA HIS A 87 2.04 0.74 0.13
C HIS A 87 1.51 -0.53 -0.55
N ALA A 88 2.06 -0.92 -1.70
CA ALA A 88 1.66 -2.12 -2.45
C ALA A 88 2.67 -2.52 -3.53
N ALA A 89 3.86 -2.93 -3.16
CA ALA A 89 4.97 -3.09 -4.11
C ALA A 89 5.09 -4.46 -4.82
N ASN A 90 4.20 -5.45 -4.60
CA ASN A 90 4.58 -6.83 -4.94
C ASN A 90 3.76 -7.57 -6.01
N LEU A 91 2.82 -6.94 -6.68
CA LEU A 91 2.00 -7.52 -7.76
C LEU A 91 1.40 -8.90 -7.41
N SER A 92 0.84 -9.02 -6.20
CA SER A 92 0.22 -10.25 -5.68
C SER A 92 -1.24 -10.01 -5.25
N LEU A 93 -1.82 -10.96 -4.50
CA LEU A 93 -3.13 -10.77 -3.84
C LEU A 93 -3.14 -9.57 -2.89
N VAL A 94 -1.98 -9.19 -2.34
CA VAL A 94 -1.87 -7.98 -1.50
C VAL A 94 -2.16 -6.73 -2.33
N THR A 95 -1.56 -6.60 -3.51
CA THR A 95 -1.81 -5.47 -4.41
C THR A 95 -3.27 -5.43 -4.85
N ILE A 96 -3.89 -6.58 -5.17
CA ILE A 96 -5.33 -6.66 -5.46
C ILE A 96 -6.16 -6.14 -4.28
N CYS A 97 -5.87 -6.62 -3.07
CA CYS A 97 -6.54 -6.15 -1.86
C CYS A 97 -6.37 -4.63 -1.68
N THR A 98 -5.15 -4.14 -1.84
CA THR A 98 -4.82 -2.70 -1.76
C THR A 98 -5.60 -1.86 -2.77
N MET A 99 -5.73 -2.33 -4.01
CA MET A 99 -6.55 -1.66 -5.03
C MET A 99 -8.01 -1.52 -4.58
N HIS A 100 -8.61 -2.59 -4.03
CA HIS A 100 -9.99 -2.55 -3.54
C HIS A 100 -10.16 -1.61 -2.34
N VAL A 101 -9.27 -1.64 -1.35
CA VAL A 101 -9.39 -0.77 -0.18
C VAL A 101 -9.13 0.69 -0.53
N LEU A 102 -8.19 0.97 -1.45
CA LEU A 102 -7.93 2.32 -1.94
C LEU A 102 -9.18 2.91 -2.63
N GLN A 103 -9.91 2.10 -3.40
CA GLN A 103 -11.13 2.56 -4.07
C GLN A 103 -12.30 2.77 -3.08
N ALA A 104 -12.26 2.12 -1.91
CA ALA A 104 -13.36 2.15 -0.93
C ALA A 104 -13.28 3.31 0.07
N ILE A 105 -12.16 4.04 0.14
CA ILE A 105 -11.95 5.12 1.12
C ILE A 105 -12.19 6.51 0.53
N PRO A 106 -12.70 7.47 1.31
CA PRO A 106 -13.02 8.81 0.81
C PRO A 106 -11.77 9.68 0.58
N ASN A 107 -10.67 9.41 1.29
CA ASN A 107 -9.41 10.16 1.25
C ASN A 107 -8.31 9.48 0.42
N ALA A 108 -8.69 8.67 -0.56
CA ALA A 108 -7.77 8.01 -1.46
C ALA A 108 -6.87 8.99 -2.19
N GLY A 109 -5.58 8.71 -2.23
CA GLY A 109 -4.62 9.43 -3.09
C GLY A 109 -4.78 9.05 -4.57
N PRO A 110 -4.18 9.83 -5.47
CA PRO A 110 -4.35 9.64 -6.90
C PRO A 110 -3.50 8.49 -7.49
N TYR A 111 -2.64 7.88 -6.69
CA TYR A 111 -1.68 6.90 -7.17
C TYR A 111 -1.87 5.55 -6.48
N LEU A 112 -1.63 4.48 -7.24
CA LEU A 112 -1.35 3.15 -6.74
C LEU A 112 0.14 2.90 -6.93
N GLU A 113 0.80 2.44 -5.88
CA GLU A 113 2.15 1.91 -6.03
C GLU A 113 2.09 0.60 -6.81
N LEU A 114 2.87 0.53 -7.89
CA LEU A 114 2.93 -0.64 -8.76
C LEU A 114 4.39 -0.99 -9.02
N SER A 115 4.78 -2.21 -8.65
CA SER A 115 6.15 -2.67 -8.83
C SER A 115 6.53 -2.73 -10.31
N ILE A 116 7.77 -2.34 -10.59
CA ILE A 116 8.41 -2.44 -11.91
C ILE A 116 9.51 -3.52 -11.94
N GLU A 117 9.74 -4.20 -10.82
CA GLU A 117 10.67 -5.32 -10.75
C GLU A 117 10.16 -6.49 -11.58
N GLY A 118 11.11 -7.22 -12.16
CA GLY A 118 10.80 -8.40 -12.99
C GLY A 118 10.62 -9.68 -12.17
N THR A 119 10.36 -10.77 -12.89
CA THR A 119 10.17 -12.11 -12.33
C THR A 119 11.38 -12.67 -11.59
N ASP A 120 12.57 -12.14 -11.82
CA ASP A 120 13.76 -12.48 -11.04
C ASP A 120 13.64 -12.06 -9.57
N TYR A 121 12.86 -10.98 -9.31
CA TYR A 121 12.61 -10.47 -7.96
C TYR A 121 11.26 -10.99 -7.41
N TYR A 122 10.23 -11.00 -8.24
CA TYR A 122 8.90 -11.51 -7.91
C TYR A 122 8.49 -12.67 -8.84
N PRO A 123 8.91 -13.91 -8.55
CA PRO A 123 8.65 -15.05 -9.44
C PRO A 123 7.17 -15.34 -9.71
N TRP A 124 6.28 -14.86 -8.85
CA TRP A 124 4.83 -15.03 -9.01
C TRP A 124 4.18 -14.06 -9.99
N GLN A 125 4.88 -13.03 -10.47
CA GLN A 125 4.30 -12.09 -11.44
C GLN A 125 3.81 -12.82 -12.69
N ASP A 126 4.55 -13.82 -13.14
CA ASP A 126 4.14 -14.64 -14.26
C ASP A 126 3.36 -15.87 -13.77
N GLY A 127 2.07 -15.86 -14.02
CA GLY A 127 1.23 -17.04 -13.86
C GLY A 127 0.53 -17.21 -12.52
N LEU A 128 0.66 -16.31 -11.54
CA LEU A 128 -0.15 -16.35 -10.31
C LEU A 128 -1.64 -16.22 -10.60
N PHE A 129 -2.01 -15.37 -11.55
CA PHE A 129 -3.40 -15.15 -11.95
C PHE A 129 -3.65 -15.65 -13.37
N LEU A 130 -4.88 -16.05 -13.64
CA LEU A 130 -5.36 -16.20 -15.01
C LEU A 130 -5.66 -14.81 -15.57
N GLY A 131 -4.92 -14.41 -16.61
CA GLY A 131 -4.96 -13.06 -17.16
C GLY A 131 -3.96 -12.12 -16.48
N ASP A 132 -4.10 -10.81 -16.73
CA ASP A 132 -3.24 -9.75 -16.22
C ASP A 132 -4.07 -8.71 -15.47
N PRO A 133 -4.24 -8.85 -14.14
CA PRO A 133 -5.01 -7.92 -13.33
C PRO A 133 -4.31 -6.59 -13.11
N PHE A 134 -3.02 -6.48 -13.42
CA PHE A 134 -2.18 -5.30 -13.23
C PHE A 134 -1.88 -4.57 -14.54
N LYS A 135 -2.60 -4.93 -15.60
CA LYS A 135 -2.40 -4.29 -16.91
C LYS A 135 -2.58 -2.78 -16.83
N VAL A 136 -1.51 -2.07 -17.14
CA VAL A 136 -1.54 -0.61 -17.25
C VAL A 136 -2.07 -0.20 -18.63
N THR A 137 -3.10 0.62 -18.66
CA THR A 137 -3.66 1.20 -19.88
C THR A 137 -3.81 2.70 -19.65
N ASP A 138 -3.18 3.50 -20.49
CA ASP A 138 -3.19 4.98 -20.39
C ASP A 138 -2.80 5.50 -18.98
N GLY A 139 -1.83 4.83 -18.33
CA GLY A 139 -1.35 5.19 -17.01
C GLY A 139 -2.25 4.73 -15.85
N HIS A 140 -3.23 3.89 -16.11
CA HIS A 140 -4.18 3.40 -15.11
C HIS A 140 -4.21 1.87 -15.04
N VAL A 141 -4.46 1.36 -13.83
CA VAL A 141 -4.85 -0.03 -13.58
C VAL A 141 -6.32 -0.03 -13.19
N THR A 142 -7.10 -0.96 -13.73
CA THR A 142 -8.55 -1.04 -13.48
C THR A 142 -8.88 -2.28 -12.66
N ILE A 143 -9.64 -2.09 -11.58
CA ILE A 143 -10.17 -3.20 -10.78
C ILE A 143 -11.31 -3.85 -11.56
N SER A 144 -11.33 -5.19 -11.59
CA SER A 144 -12.40 -5.96 -12.19
C SER A 144 -13.67 -5.93 -11.33
N ASP A 145 -14.84 -5.86 -11.98
CA ASP A 145 -16.16 -6.00 -11.33
C ASP A 145 -16.61 -7.47 -11.16
N ALA A 146 -15.73 -8.44 -11.49
CA ALA A 146 -16.03 -9.86 -11.30
C ALA A 146 -16.19 -10.22 -9.81
N PRO A 147 -16.93 -11.28 -9.46
CA PRO A 147 -17.15 -11.69 -8.08
C PRO A 147 -15.85 -11.94 -7.30
N GLY A 148 -15.90 -11.76 -5.97
CA GLY A 148 -14.76 -11.92 -5.08
C GLY A 148 -13.77 -10.77 -5.22
N TRP A 149 -12.49 -11.09 -5.37
CA TRP A 149 -11.43 -10.10 -5.59
C TRP A 149 -11.29 -9.66 -7.05
N GLY A 150 -12.19 -10.13 -7.92
CA GLY A 150 -12.16 -9.80 -9.35
C GLY A 150 -11.02 -10.45 -10.13
N VAL A 151 -10.35 -11.43 -9.54
CA VAL A 151 -9.23 -12.19 -10.13
C VAL A 151 -9.45 -13.68 -9.94
N GLU A 152 -8.84 -14.47 -10.80
CA GLU A 152 -8.80 -15.92 -10.70
C GLU A 152 -7.35 -16.37 -10.50
N VAL A 153 -7.08 -17.03 -9.38
CA VAL A 153 -5.74 -17.57 -9.09
C VAL A 153 -5.53 -18.81 -9.98
N ASN A 154 -4.39 -18.88 -10.64
CA ASN A 154 -4.03 -19.99 -11.50
C ASN A 154 -3.85 -21.30 -10.70
N PRO A 155 -4.67 -22.33 -10.95
CA PRO A 155 -4.59 -23.58 -10.20
C PRO A 155 -3.27 -24.34 -10.44
N ASP A 156 -2.66 -24.21 -11.61
CA ASP A 156 -1.37 -24.85 -11.91
C ASP A 156 -0.26 -24.20 -11.09
N TRP A 157 -0.34 -22.90 -10.86
CA TRP A 157 0.60 -22.17 -9.99
C TRP A 157 0.43 -22.60 -8.55
N LEU A 158 -0.83 -22.68 -8.05
CA LEU A 158 -1.13 -23.17 -6.71
C LEU A 158 -0.65 -24.60 -6.46
N ALA A 159 -0.67 -25.46 -7.48
CA ALA A 159 -0.20 -26.86 -7.35
C ALA A 159 1.30 -26.95 -7.04
N THR A 160 2.07 -25.89 -7.27
CA THR A 160 3.51 -25.83 -6.94
C THR A 160 3.79 -25.23 -5.56
N ALA A 161 2.78 -24.70 -4.87
CA ALA A 161 2.95 -24.06 -3.58
C ALA A 161 3.14 -25.05 -2.42
N ASP A 162 3.95 -24.66 -1.46
CA ASP A 162 4.04 -25.38 -0.18
C ASP A 162 2.73 -25.24 0.57
N TYR A 163 2.14 -26.37 0.96
CA TYR A 163 0.86 -26.42 1.65
C TYR A 163 1.03 -26.89 3.08
N ALA A 164 0.56 -26.08 4.03
CA ALA A 164 0.53 -26.44 5.44
C ALA A 164 -0.85 -26.15 6.05
N VAL A 165 -1.35 -27.11 6.86
CA VAL A 165 -2.58 -26.95 7.63
C VAL A 165 -2.23 -26.90 9.11
N SER A 166 -2.66 -25.82 9.80
CA SER A 166 -2.67 -25.78 11.25
C SER A 166 -4.08 -26.13 11.75
N ALA A 167 -4.19 -27.12 12.64
CA ALA A 167 -5.43 -27.41 13.32
C ALA A 167 -5.31 -27.02 14.80
N VAL A 168 -6.35 -26.37 15.33
CA VAL A 168 -6.44 -26.18 16.78
C VAL A 168 -6.65 -27.55 17.38
N GLY A 169 -5.68 -28.00 18.18
CA GLY A 169 -5.78 -29.27 18.90
C GLY A 169 -7.01 -29.28 19.83
N GLY A 170 -7.80 -30.35 19.77
CA GLY A 170 -8.88 -30.58 20.72
C GLY A 170 -8.34 -30.96 22.10
#